data_1b8b1e3deb99913541a6dd430cdc0b03
#
_entry.id   1b8b1e3deb99913541a6dd430cdc0b03
#
_cell.length_a   1.000
_cell.length_b   1.000
_cell.length_c   1.000
_cell.angle_alpha   90.00
_cell.angle_beta   90.00
_cell.angle_gamma   90.00
#
_symmetry.space_group_name_H-M   'P 1'
#
loop_
_entity.id
_entity.type
_entity.pdbx_description
1 polymer ?
#
loop_
_entity_poly.entity_id
_entity_poly.type
_entity_poly.pdbx_seq_one_letter_code
_entity_poly.pdbx_strand_id
1 'polypeptide(L)'
;ADVFGDAKPLLSDWLNELTRDEIIAAFMALPSESQPAADVRVNGIQYDLATTGQKNTWNTDNSDRVAYGSQAFNATHATGLTSVGPAADKLTATNLARFKRLALQCDPRIRPYKTRDGYEYYVCFAGTNPFRDLKISLETINKDSRPREGNGVDKNPIYQDGDQIYDGVIVRQVPEISKFVTNVWTSLT
;
A
#
# COMPACT_ATOMS: atom_id res chain seq x y z
N ALA A 1 -32.34 -21.18 24.07
CA ALA A 1 -31.24 -20.71 23.22
C ALA A 1 -30.39 -19.75 24.06
N ASP A 2 -29.10 -19.99 24.14
CA ASP A 2 -28.18 -19.11 24.85
C ASP A 2 -27.76 -17.95 23.91
N VAL A 3 -28.57 -16.91 23.88
CA VAL A 3 -28.36 -15.72 23.03
C VAL A 3 -27.02 -15.04 23.34
N PHE A 4 -26.55 -15.09 24.59
CA PHE A 4 -25.27 -14.51 24.98
C PHE A 4 -24.07 -15.37 24.51
N GLY A 5 -24.22 -16.69 24.54
CA GLY A 5 -23.19 -17.60 24.03
C GLY A 5 -22.98 -17.43 22.53
N ASP A 6 -24.06 -17.25 21.78
CA ASP A 6 -24.01 -17.06 20.32
C ASP A 6 -23.55 -15.65 19.90
N ALA A 7 -23.86 -14.62 20.73
CA ALA A 7 -23.48 -13.24 20.45
C ALA A 7 -21.99 -12.95 20.72
N LYS A 8 -21.35 -13.65 21.66
CA LYS A 8 -19.98 -13.39 22.08
C LYS A 8 -18.94 -13.54 20.96
N PRO A 9 -18.94 -14.61 20.16
CA PRO A 9 -17.99 -14.74 19.06
C PRO A 9 -18.22 -13.67 17.98
N LEU A 10 -19.46 -13.34 17.65
CA LEU A 10 -19.79 -12.28 16.70
C LEU A 10 -19.29 -10.91 17.14
N LEU A 11 -19.40 -10.61 18.43
CA LEU A 11 -18.91 -9.36 19.01
C LEU A 11 -17.37 -9.29 18.99
N SER A 12 -16.70 -10.43 19.21
CA SER A 12 -15.25 -10.53 19.11
C SER A 12 -14.77 -10.29 17.67
N ASP A 13 -15.43 -10.88 16.69
CA ASP A 13 -15.10 -10.70 15.27
C ASP A 13 -15.33 -9.25 14.83
N TRP A 14 -16.45 -8.66 15.23
CA TRP A 14 -16.71 -7.25 14.97
C TRP A 14 -15.66 -6.32 15.59
N LEU A 15 -15.21 -6.59 16.82
CA LEU A 15 -14.18 -5.80 17.49
C LEU A 15 -12.82 -5.91 16.74
N ASN A 16 -12.47 -7.09 16.28
CA ASN A 16 -11.26 -7.31 15.50
C ASN A 16 -11.31 -6.56 14.16
N GLU A 17 -12.45 -6.59 13.47
CA GLU A 17 -12.66 -5.84 12.23
C GLU A 17 -12.58 -4.33 12.47
N LEU A 18 -13.24 -3.82 13.51
CA LEU A 18 -13.18 -2.41 13.88
C LEU A 18 -11.75 -1.96 14.19
N THR A 19 -11.02 -2.75 14.99
CA THR A 19 -9.62 -2.45 15.33
C THR A 19 -8.73 -2.42 14.08
N ARG A 20 -8.91 -3.36 13.16
CA ARG A 20 -8.19 -3.39 11.89
C ARG A 20 -8.49 -2.15 11.06
N ASP A 21 -9.77 -1.80 10.90
CA ASP A 21 -10.20 -0.66 10.10
C ASP A 21 -9.69 0.67 10.69
N GLU A 22 -9.69 0.81 12.02
CA GLU A 22 -9.11 1.97 12.73
C GLU A 22 -7.58 2.08 12.49
N ILE A 23 -6.86 0.97 12.52
CA ILE A 23 -5.42 0.94 12.24
C ILE A 23 -5.16 1.40 10.80
N ILE A 24 -5.92 0.87 9.82
CA ILE A 24 -5.77 1.25 8.42
C ILE A 24 -6.11 2.75 8.23
N ALA A 25 -7.19 3.22 8.85
CA ALA A 25 -7.58 4.62 8.80
C ALA A 25 -6.47 5.53 9.37
N ALA A 26 -5.84 5.13 10.47
CA ALA A 26 -4.74 5.88 11.07
C ALA A 26 -3.50 5.93 10.15
N PHE A 27 -3.15 4.84 9.47
CA PHE A 27 -2.05 4.82 8.50
C PHE A 27 -2.33 5.68 7.26
N MET A 28 -3.59 5.84 6.88
CA MET A 28 -4.01 6.64 5.72
C MET A 28 -4.43 8.07 6.09
N ALA A 29 -4.32 8.45 7.37
CA ALA A 29 -4.66 9.78 7.82
C ALA A 29 -3.57 10.79 7.43
N LEU A 30 -4.01 11.99 7.07
CA LEU A 30 -3.16 13.15 6.90
C LEU A 30 -3.18 14.01 8.17
N PRO A 31 -2.12 14.77 8.47
CA PRO A 31 -2.19 15.82 9.48
C PRO A 31 -3.28 16.83 9.14
N SER A 32 -4.12 17.20 10.08
CA SER A 32 -5.19 18.19 9.87
C SER A 32 -4.65 19.61 9.74
N GLU A 33 -3.45 19.86 10.24
CA GLU A 33 -2.80 21.17 10.30
C GLU A 33 -1.35 21.07 9.83
N SER A 34 -0.78 22.21 9.39
CA SER A 34 0.65 22.34 9.15
C SER A 34 1.40 21.99 10.43
N GLN A 35 2.55 21.33 10.31
CA GLN A 35 3.29 20.81 11.45
C GLN A 35 3.47 21.89 12.52
N PRO A 36 2.87 21.76 13.70
CA PRO A 36 3.03 22.73 14.76
C PRO A 36 4.45 22.65 15.32
N ALA A 37 4.83 23.67 16.07
CA ALA A 37 6.07 23.65 16.84
C ALA A 37 6.20 22.34 17.65
N ALA A 38 7.43 21.91 17.87
CA ALA A 38 7.75 20.64 18.54
C ALA A 38 6.83 20.37 19.74
N ASP A 39 6.40 19.14 19.90
CA ASP A 39 5.58 18.60 21.00
C ASP A 39 4.05 18.80 20.94
N VAL A 40 3.48 19.36 19.90
CA VAL A 40 2.02 19.39 19.73
C VAL A 40 1.55 18.20 18.89
N ARG A 41 0.61 17.40 19.41
CA ARG A 41 -0.03 16.33 18.64
C ARG A 41 -0.95 16.93 17.60
N VAL A 42 -0.74 16.57 16.34
CA VAL A 42 -1.65 16.92 15.25
C VAL A 42 -2.68 15.82 15.10
N ASN A 43 -3.95 16.17 15.06
CA ASN A 43 -5.02 15.23 14.79
C ASN A 43 -4.93 14.77 13.34
N GLY A 44 -5.09 13.46 13.13
CA GLY A 44 -5.23 12.90 11.78
C GLY A 44 -6.62 13.16 11.22
N ILE A 45 -6.69 13.48 9.94
CA ILE A 45 -7.93 13.48 9.16
C ILE A 45 -7.85 12.37 8.12
N GLN A 46 -8.92 11.61 7.92
CA GLN A 46 -8.95 10.58 6.89
C GLN A 46 -8.66 11.20 5.52
N TYR A 47 -7.90 10.49 4.70
CA TYR A 47 -7.42 11.01 3.42
C TYR A 47 -8.54 11.48 2.49
N ASP A 48 -9.64 10.75 2.41
CA ASP A 48 -10.80 11.09 1.58
C ASP A 48 -11.55 12.35 2.09
N LEU A 49 -11.58 12.55 3.41
CA LEU A 49 -12.19 13.73 4.04
C LEU A 49 -11.30 14.98 4.04
N ALA A 50 -10.00 14.80 3.76
CA ALA A 50 -9.06 15.91 3.71
C ALA A 50 -9.35 16.85 2.54
N THR A 51 -9.22 18.14 2.79
CA THR A 51 -9.35 19.19 1.76
C THR A 51 -8.23 19.09 0.73
N THR A 52 -8.45 19.66 -0.45
CA THR A 52 -7.41 19.73 -1.49
C THR A 52 -6.15 20.45 -0.98
N GLY A 53 -6.30 21.50 -0.16
CA GLY A 53 -5.18 22.21 0.44
C GLY A 53 -4.35 21.30 1.35
N GLN A 54 -4.99 20.55 2.24
CA GLN A 54 -4.31 19.59 3.14
C GLN A 54 -3.56 18.51 2.37
N LYS A 55 -4.18 17.95 1.31
CA LYS A 55 -3.53 16.96 0.44
C LYS A 55 -2.30 17.53 -0.27
N ASN A 56 -2.39 18.78 -0.78
CA ASN A 56 -1.28 19.43 -1.45
C ASN A 56 -0.14 19.79 -0.48
N THR A 57 -0.44 20.25 0.72
CA THR A 57 0.56 20.52 1.76
C THR A 57 1.29 19.23 2.12
N TRP A 58 0.55 18.16 2.39
CA TRP A 58 1.15 16.85 2.70
C TRP A 58 2.03 16.31 1.57
N ASN A 59 1.60 16.46 0.32
CA ASN A 59 2.40 16.07 -0.84
C ASN A 59 3.72 16.86 -0.90
N THR A 60 3.67 18.16 -0.67
CA THR A 60 4.86 19.01 -0.71
C THR A 60 5.84 18.64 0.40
N ASP A 61 5.34 18.42 1.62
CA ASP A 61 6.14 18.05 2.78
C ASP A 61 6.76 16.65 2.65
N ASN A 62 6.14 15.77 1.82
CA ASN A 62 6.59 14.40 1.58
C ASN A 62 6.99 14.14 0.12
N SER A 63 7.53 15.15 -0.55
CA SER A 63 7.87 15.09 -1.99
C SER A 63 8.88 14.00 -2.35
N ASP A 64 9.68 13.57 -1.40
CA ASP A 64 10.69 12.53 -1.55
C ASP A 64 10.15 11.09 -1.44
N ARG A 65 8.90 10.93 -1.00
CA ARG A 65 8.29 9.61 -0.73
C ARG A 65 6.89 9.42 -1.33
N VAL A 66 6.34 10.43 -1.97
CA VAL A 66 5.07 10.36 -2.70
C VAL A 66 5.33 10.09 -4.18
N ALA A 67 4.64 9.11 -4.75
CA ALA A 67 4.72 8.79 -6.16
C ALA A 67 3.32 8.57 -6.76
N TYR A 68 3.14 9.03 -7.99
CA TYR A 68 1.92 8.84 -8.78
C TYR A 68 2.20 7.82 -9.89
N GLY A 69 2.06 6.54 -9.56
CA GLY A 69 2.41 5.46 -10.48
C GLY A 69 3.85 5.54 -10.98
N SER A 70 4.06 5.56 -12.28
CA SER A 70 5.37 5.76 -12.93
C SER A 70 5.74 7.24 -13.10
N GLN A 71 4.80 8.16 -12.84
CA GLN A 71 4.95 9.58 -13.10
C GLN A 71 5.89 10.27 -12.10
N ALA A 72 6.38 11.44 -12.51
CA ALA A 72 7.12 12.31 -11.62
C ALA A 72 6.23 12.83 -10.47
N PHE A 73 6.87 13.24 -9.38
CA PHE A 73 6.20 13.91 -8.28
C PHE A 73 5.41 15.14 -8.76
N ASN A 74 4.24 15.36 -8.17
CA ASN A 74 3.45 16.57 -8.37
C ASN A 74 2.94 17.09 -7.01
N ALA A 75 3.24 18.35 -6.72
CA ALA A 75 2.80 19.00 -5.48
C ALA A 75 1.26 19.14 -5.42
N THR A 76 0.59 19.28 -6.58
CA THR A 76 -0.86 19.35 -6.67
C THR A 76 -1.44 17.93 -6.80
N HIS A 77 -2.11 17.47 -5.75
CA HIS A 77 -2.68 16.13 -5.68
C HIS A 77 -3.62 15.82 -6.85
N ALA A 78 -4.54 16.72 -7.18
CA ALA A 78 -5.50 16.52 -8.27
C ALA A 78 -4.80 16.36 -9.62
N THR A 79 -3.77 17.19 -9.91
CA THR A 79 -2.97 17.08 -11.14
C THR A 79 -2.15 15.78 -11.16
N GLY A 80 -1.58 15.38 -10.03
CA GLY A 80 -0.88 14.10 -9.90
C GLY A 80 -1.79 12.92 -10.26
N LEU A 81 -3.02 12.90 -9.75
CA LEU A 81 -3.99 11.85 -10.04
C LEU A 81 -4.40 11.81 -11.52
N THR A 82 -4.63 12.96 -12.15
CA THR A 82 -5.02 12.99 -13.58
C THR A 82 -3.90 12.54 -14.51
N SER A 83 -2.65 12.58 -14.06
CA SER A 83 -1.50 12.09 -14.82
C SER A 83 -1.32 10.56 -14.75
N VAL A 84 -1.99 9.87 -13.80
CA VAL A 84 -1.94 8.42 -13.67
C VAL A 84 -2.79 7.76 -14.74
N GLY A 85 -2.15 7.02 -15.62
CA GLY A 85 -2.81 6.32 -16.73
C GLY A 85 -3.02 4.83 -16.45
N PRO A 86 -4.13 4.25 -16.95
CA PRO A 86 -4.50 2.86 -16.62
C PRO A 86 -3.55 1.81 -17.22
N ALA A 87 -2.76 2.16 -18.21
CA ALA A 87 -1.85 1.22 -18.89
C ALA A 87 -0.42 1.27 -18.32
N ALA A 88 0.14 2.48 -18.15
CA ALA A 88 1.54 2.67 -17.80
C ALA A 88 1.81 2.66 -16.29
N ASP A 89 0.81 3.03 -15.49
CA ASP A 89 0.99 3.28 -14.05
C ASP A 89 0.49 2.14 -13.17
N LYS A 90 0.28 0.97 -13.74
CA LYS A 90 -0.01 -0.25 -12.99
C LYS A 90 1.12 -0.60 -12.03
N LEU A 91 0.78 -1.24 -10.93
CA LEU A 91 1.79 -1.81 -10.04
C LEU A 91 2.46 -3.00 -10.73
N THR A 92 3.64 -2.74 -11.27
CA THR A 92 4.50 -3.73 -11.93
C THR A 92 5.75 -3.98 -11.10
N ALA A 93 6.51 -5.02 -11.44
CA ALA A 93 7.81 -5.28 -10.82
C ALA A 93 8.76 -4.07 -10.95
N THR A 94 8.75 -3.37 -12.09
CA THR A 94 9.54 -2.16 -12.32
C THR A 94 9.13 -1.02 -11.38
N ASN A 95 7.84 -0.78 -11.24
CA ASN A 95 7.33 0.25 -10.34
C ASN A 95 7.60 -0.10 -8.86
N LEU A 96 7.52 -1.39 -8.49
CA LEU A 96 7.87 -1.84 -7.16
C LEU A 96 9.36 -1.59 -6.83
N ALA A 97 10.26 -1.89 -7.75
CA ALA A 97 11.69 -1.58 -7.60
C ALA A 97 11.94 -0.06 -7.49
N ARG A 98 11.17 0.77 -8.22
CA ARG A 98 11.19 2.22 -8.07
C ARG A 98 10.76 2.67 -6.67
N PHE A 99 9.68 2.12 -6.13
CA PHE A 99 9.22 2.45 -4.77
C PHE A 99 10.24 2.07 -3.69
N LYS A 100 10.88 0.92 -3.85
CA LYS A 100 12.01 0.53 -2.98
C LYS A 100 13.13 1.56 -3.03
N ARG A 101 13.50 2.03 -4.23
CA ARG A 101 14.53 3.07 -4.38
C ARG A 101 14.13 4.37 -3.71
N LEU A 102 12.87 4.81 -3.83
CA LEU A 102 12.36 5.99 -3.12
C LEU A 102 12.48 5.80 -1.59
N ALA A 103 12.07 4.64 -1.08
CA ALA A 103 12.19 4.32 0.35
C ALA A 103 13.64 4.37 0.87
N LEU A 104 14.61 4.05 0.02
CA LEU A 104 16.03 4.13 0.35
C LEU A 104 16.58 5.56 0.30
N GLN A 105 16.00 6.43 -0.55
CA GLN A 105 16.51 7.78 -0.84
C GLN A 105 15.82 8.86 -0.03
N CYS A 106 14.61 8.62 0.52
CA CYS A 106 13.87 9.60 1.30
C CYS A 106 14.58 9.98 2.60
N ASP A 107 14.30 11.17 3.13
CA ASP A 107 14.83 11.68 4.39
C ASP A 107 13.68 12.01 5.37
N PRO A 108 13.59 11.35 6.55
CA PRO A 108 14.39 10.21 6.99
C PRO A 108 14.09 8.93 6.19
N ARG A 109 15.10 8.09 6.02
CA ARG A 109 14.95 6.81 5.28
C ARG A 109 13.91 5.92 5.92
N ILE A 110 13.10 5.28 5.08
CA ILE A 110 12.22 4.20 5.52
C ILE A 110 13.09 3.00 5.86
N ARG A 111 12.99 2.52 7.09
CA ARG A 111 13.82 1.40 7.57
C ARG A 111 13.22 0.07 7.14
N PRO A 112 14.02 -0.87 6.62
CA PRO A 112 13.55 -2.22 6.34
C PRO A 112 13.26 -2.99 7.63
N TYR A 113 12.37 -3.95 7.54
CA TYR A 113 12.17 -4.97 8.56
C TYR A 113 13.33 -5.98 8.51
N LYS A 114 13.95 -6.25 9.67
CA LYS A 114 15.03 -7.23 9.80
C LYS A 114 14.49 -8.55 10.34
N THR A 115 14.76 -9.63 9.62
CA THR A 115 14.46 -10.99 10.10
C THR A 115 15.52 -11.46 11.08
N ARG A 116 15.22 -12.55 11.81
CA ARG A 116 16.20 -13.20 12.70
C ARG A 116 17.47 -13.65 11.99
N ASP A 117 17.34 -14.02 10.72
CA ASP A 117 18.47 -14.51 9.90
C ASP A 117 19.28 -13.39 9.24
N GLY A 118 19.00 -12.13 9.60
CA GLY A 118 19.73 -10.97 9.11
C GLY A 118 19.29 -10.43 7.74
N TYR A 119 18.25 -11.02 7.12
CA TYR A 119 17.69 -10.48 5.88
C TYR A 119 16.86 -9.24 6.15
N GLU A 120 16.94 -8.28 5.23
CA GLU A 120 16.19 -7.03 5.28
C GLU A 120 15.11 -7.01 4.20
N TYR A 121 13.87 -6.74 4.61
CA TYR A 121 12.72 -6.66 3.72
C TYR A 121 11.95 -5.35 3.93
N TYR A 122 11.44 -4.79 2.85
CA TYR A 122 10.40 -3.77 2.91
C TYR A 122 9.02 -4.42 2.87
N VAL A 123 8.05 -3.84 3.54
CA VAL A 123 6.66 -4.30 3.49
C VAL A 123 5.83 -3.27 2.74
N CYS A 124 5.14 -3.72 1.72
CA CYS A 124 4.23 -2.92 0.91
C CYS A 124 2.80 -3.46 1.07
N PHE A 125 1.88 -2.60 1.43
CA PHE A 125 0.45 -2.91 1.47
C PHE A 125 -0.19 -2.43 0.18
N ALA A 126 -0.89 -3.33 -0.52
CA ALA A 126 -1.51 -3.04 -1.79
C ALA A 126 -3.01 -3.38 -1.76
N GLY A 127 -3.83 -2.53 -2.37
CA GLY A 127 -5.22 -2.85 -2.62
C GLY A 127 -5.38 -3.99 -3.63
N THR A 128 -6.61 -4.48 -3.81
CA THR A 128 -6.90 -5.65 -4.64
C THR A 128 -6.46 -5.50 -6.11
N ASN A 129 -6.74 -4.36 -6.73
CA ASN A 129 -6.40 -4.14 -8.14
C ASN A 129 -4.88 -4.02 -8.39
N PRO A 130 -4.13 -3.18 -7.65
CA PRO A 130 -2.68 -3.12 -7.77
C PRO A 130 -2.00 -4.47 -7.48
N PHE A 131 -2.49 -5.23 -6.51
CA PHE A 131 -1.94 -6.55 -6.19
C PHE A 131 -2.13 -7.53 -7.35
N ARG A 132 -3.31 -7.56 -7.98
CA ARG A 132 -3.57 -8.36 -9.18
C ARG A 132 -2.64 -7.99 -10.33
N ASP A 133 -2.45 -6.69 -10.59
CA ASP A 133 -1.59 -6.22 -11.67
C ASP A 133 -0.12 -6.61 -11.44
N LEU A 134 0.35 -6.55 -10.19
CA LEU A 134 1.68 -7.05 -9.80
C LEU A 134 1.80 -8.55 -10.04
N LYS A 135 0.80 -9.33 -9.65
CA LYS A 135 0.80 -10.79 -9.85
C LYS A 135 0.95 -11.15 -11.34
N ILE A 136 0.23 -10.47 -12.23
CA ILE A 136 0.34 -10.63 -13.69
C ILE A 136 1.77 -10.27 -14.18
N SER A 137 2.33 -9.16 -13.69
CA SER A 137 3.69 -8.75 -14.05
C SER A 137 4.75 -9.77 -13.60
N LEU A 138 4.64 -10.27 -12.38
CA LEU A 138 5.56 -11.28 -11.84
C LEU A 138 5.40 -12.64 -12.53
N GLU A 139 4.20 -13.01 -12.96
CA GLU A 139 3.96 -14.22 -13.73
C GLU A 139 4.72 -14.21 -15.06
N THR A 140 4.75 -13.08 -15.76
CA THR A 140 5.51 -12.91 -16.99
C THR A 140 7.02 -13.08 -16.74
N ILE A 141 7.58 -12.42 -15.73
CA ILE A 141 9.00 -12.55 -15.35
C ILE A 141 9.34 -13.99 -14.99
N ASN A 142 8.45 -14.67 -14.25
CA ASN A 142 8.67 -16.05 -13.84
C ASN A 142 8.62 -17.03 -15.01
N LYS A 143 7.78 -16.79 -16.02
CA LYS A 143 7.77 -17.59 -17.25
C LYS A 143 9.10 -17.53 -17.98
N ASP A 144 9.72 -16.35 -18.01
CA ASP A 144 10.98 -16.12 -18.71
C ASP A 144 12.19 -16.67 -17.95
N SER A 145 12.14 -16.70 -16.62
CA SER A 145 13.28 -17.07 -15.75
C SER A 145 13.24 -18.54 -15.26
N ARG A 146 12.25 -19.33 -15.64
CA ARG A 146 12.16 -20.72 -15.19
C ARG A 146 13.26 -21.62 -15.75
N PRO A 147 14.06 -22.29 -14.90
CA PRO A 147 14.69 -23.54 -15.30
C PRO A 147 13.57 -24.58 -15.61
N ARG A 148 13.69 -25.27 -16.71
CA ARG A 148 12.68 -26.24 -17.19
C ARG A 148 12.57 -27.53 -16.36
N GLU A 149 12.86 -27.50 -15.08
CA GLU A 149 12.80 -28.67 -14.20
C GLU A 149 11.48 -28.71 -13.40
N GLY A 150 10.77 -29.78 -13.61
CA GLY A 150 9.35 -30.01 -13.42
C GLY A 150 8.79 -30.13 -11.98
N ASN A 151 9.33 -29.48 -10.93
CA ASN A 151 8.80 -29.63 -9.56
C ASN A 151 8.45 -28.30 -8.86
N GLY A 152 8.31 -27.22 -9.58
CA GLY A 152 8.24 -25.86 -9.02
C GLY A 152 6.87 -25.23 -8.88
N VAL A 153 5.79 -25.81 -9.42
CA VAL A 153 4.47 -25.13 -9.47
C VAL A 153 3.83 -25.07 -8.08
N ASP A 154 3.90 -26.16 -7.33
CA ASP A 154 3.22 -26.28 -6.02
C ASP A 154 3.87 -25.44 -4.90
N LYS A 155 5.10 -24.97 -5.10
CA LYS A 155 5.85 -24.19 -4.10
C LYS A 155 6.08 -22.72 -4.52
N ASN A 156 5.57 -22.31 -5.67
CA ASN A 156 5.80 -20.96 -6.17
C ASN A 156 4.73 -19.99 -5.62
N PRO A 157 5.11 -18.97 -4.83
CA PRO A 157 4.17 -18.01 -4.23
C PRO A 157 3.27 -17.28 -5.23
N ILE A 158 3.70 -17.18 -6.51
CA ILE A 158 2.92 -16.51 -7.57
C ILE A 158 1.63 -17.29 -7.88
N TYR A 159 1.62 -18.60 -7.72
CA TYR A 159 0.46 -19.47 -7.99
C TYR A 159 -0.34 -19.80 -6.73
N GLN A 160 0.21 -19.49 -5.56
CA GLN A 160 -0.50 -19.63 -4.30
C GLN A 160 -1.12 -18.28 -3.93
N ASP A 161 -2.26 -18.34 -3.24
CA ASP A 161 -2.86 -17.12 -2.68
C ASP A 161 -2.06 -16.72 -1.44
N GLY A 162 -1.35 -15.60 -1.51
CA GLY A 162 -0.47 -15.16 -0.44
C GLY A 162 0.37 -13.95 -0.82
N ASP A 163 1.21 -13.52 0.13
CA ASP A 163 2.10 -12.39 -0.05
C ASP A 163 3.08 -12.63 -1.21
N GLN A 164 3.30 -11.61 -2.04
CA GLN A 164 4.27 -11.66 -3.13
C GLN A 164 5.59 -11.07 -2.66
N ILE A 165 6.71 -11.72 -3.00
CA ILE A 165 8.05 -11.22 -2.68
C ILE A 165 8.81 -10.97 -3.96
N TYR A 166 9.26 -9.73 -4.14
CA TYR A 166 10.09 -9.34 -5.28
C TYR A 166 11.12 -8.30 -4.85
N ASP A 167 12.38 -8.47 -5.22
CA ASP A 167 13.49 -7.55 -4.94
C ASP A 167 13.59 -7.13 -3.46
N GLY A 168 13.33 -8.04 -2.51
CA GLY A 168 13.36 -7.74 -1.08
C GLY A 168 12.17 -6.90 -0.58
N VAL A 169 11.10 -6.80 -1.37
CA VAL A 169 9.83 -6.19 -0.96
C VAL A 169 8.77 -7.27 -0.83
N ILE A 170 8.18 -7.37 0.34
CA ILE A 170 7.01 -8.23 0.61
C ILE A 170 5.76 -7.40 0.33
N VAL A 171 4.97 -7.81 -0.63
CA VAL A 171 3.72 -7.14 -0.98
C VAL A 171 2.55 -7.95 -0.45
N ARG A 172 1.80 -7.36 0.46
CA ARG A 172 0.61 -7.93 1.07
C ARG A 172 -0.65 -7.29 0.51
N GLN A 173 -1.61 -8.12 0.14
CA GLN A 173 -2.92 -7.63 -0.24
C GLN A 173 -3.72 -7.20 1.00
N VAL A 174 -4.26 -5.99 0.97
CA VAL A 174 -5.15 -5.44 2.00
C VAL A 174 -6.38 -4.86 1.30
N PRO A 175 -7.45 -5.66 1.13
CA PRO A 175 -8.66 -5.24 0.40
C PRO A 175 -9.33 -4.01 1.01
N GLU A 176 -9.18 -3.84 2.32
CA GLU A 176 -9.80 -2.76 3.10
C GLU A 176 -9.26 -1.38 2.74
N ILE A 177 -8.07 -1.28 2.17
CA ILE A 177 -7.51 0.02 1.71
C ILE A 177 -8.48 0.71 0.74
N SER A 178 -9.19 -0.04 -0.09
CA SER A 178 -10.15 0.53 -1.04
C SER A 178 -11.40 1.13 -0.38
N LYS A 179 -11.72 0.80 0.86
CA LYS A 179 -12.82 1.41 1.61
C LYS A 179 -12.55 2.87 1.96
N PHE A 180 -11.28 3.25 2.14
CA PHE A 180 -10.85 4.58 2.58
C PHE A 180 -10.46 5.51 1.42
N VAL A 181 -10.60 5.06 0.18
CA VAL A 181 -10.24 5.79 -1.05
C VAL A 181 -11.41 5.79 -2.03
N THR A 182 -12.60 6.12 -1.53
CA THR A 182 -13.86 5.96 -2.25
C THR A 182 -13.97 6.80 -3.54
N ASN A 183 -13.19 7.86 -3.71
CA ASN A 183 -13.35 8.79 -4.84
C ASN A 183 -12.25 8.70 -5.91
N VAL A 184 -11.22 7.87 -5.74
CA VAL A 184 -10.09 7.80 -6.68
C VAL A 184 -10.24 6.65 -7.68
N TRP A 185 -11.07 5.66 -7.38
CA TRP A 185 -11.15 4.43 -8.18
C TRP A 185 -12.41 4.30 -9.05
N THR A 186 -13.42 5.13 -8.86
CA THR A 186 -14.65 5.12 -9.67
C THR A 186 -14.48 5.67 -11.08
N SER A 187 -13.34 6.31 -11.37
CA SER A 187 -13.03 6.84 -12.72
C SER A 187 -12.08 5.96 -13.53
N LEU A 188 -11.71 4.78 -13.02
CA LEU A 188 -10.79 3.85 -13.69
C LEU A 188 -11.45 2.52 -14.11
N THR A 189 -12.80 2.47 -14.14
CA THR A 189 -13.53 1.34 -14.73
C THR A 189 -13.71 1.49 -16.23
#